data_e0f2b73b242efe9819eea49cab16d39b
#
_entry.id   e0f2b73b242efe9819eea49cab16d39b
#
_cell.length_a   1.000
_cell.length_b   1.000
_cell.length_c   1.000
_cell.angle_alpha   90.00
_cell.angle_beta   90.00
_cell.angle_gamma   90.00
#
_symmetry.space_group_name_H-M   'P 1'
#
loop_
_entity.id
_entity.type
_entity.pdbx_description
1 polymer ?
#
loop_
_entity_poly.entity_id
_entity_poly.type
_entity_poly.pdbx_seq_one_letter_code
_entity_poly.pdbx_strand_id
1 'polypeptide(L)'
;MPTMMLKNVTLAFTNCMTKESPFGGFSYSFIINKADFCKAVRETLETQKTQVWASSKNTDAFILSKCNAKSKDNVTHEEVASMMGDDDVLVQVKSKAAPIANNKGLELGRGTTANILIDVFEYSYNKRDFICIRSHSDRGCTVQIVNLKEYTGGTKYFEVEAPAPAVNMEALNEEVVF
;
A
#
# COMPACT_ATOMS: atom_id res chain seq x y z
N MET A 1 -16.87 7.42 2.15
CA MET A 1 -16.19 6.54 1.18
C MET A 1 -15.95 5.19 1.82
N PRO A 2 -16.14 4.10 1.10
CA PRO A 2 -15.88 2.78 1.66
C PRO A 2 -14.39 2.59 1.91
N THR A 3 -14.12 2.06 3.08
CA THR A 3 -12.77 1.81 3.56
C THR A 3 -12.53 0.31 3.64
N MET A 4 -11.40 -0.13 3.15
CA MET A 4 -10.95 -1.51 3.34
C MET A 4 -9.69 -1.56 4.17
N MET A 5 -9.55 -2.62 4.95
CA MET A 5 -8.33 -2.94 5.67
C MET A 5 -7.61 -4.07 4.95
N LEU A 6 -6.37 -3.84 4.58
CA LEU A 6 -5.48 -4.88 4.06
C LEU A 6 -4.46 -5.25 5.13
N LYS A 7 -4.38 -6.53 5.44
CA LYS A 7 -3.49 -7.04 6.49
C LYS A 7 -2.21 -7.62 5.90
N ASN A 8 -1.12 -7.42 6.63
CA ASN A 8 0.18 -8.02 6.33
C ASN A 8 0.68 -7.73 4.90
N VAL A 9 0.44 -6.50 4.43
CA VAL A 9 1.04 -6.07 3.17
C VAL A 9 2.51 -5.74 3.38
N THR A 10 3.32 -5.88 2.33
CA THR A 10 4.74 -5.53 2.37
C THR A 10 4.94 -4.17 1.71
N LEU A 11 5.46 -3.20 2.44
CA LEU A 11 5.73 -1.87 1.90
C LEU A 11 6.95 -1.92 0.99
N ALA A 12 6.81 -1.39 -0.22
CA ALA A 12 7.86 -1.42 -1.24
C ALA A 12 8.51 -0.05 -1.43
N PHE A 13 7.72 1.00 -1.63
CA PHE A 13 8.21 2.37 -1.77
C PHE A 13 7.60 3.23 -0.67
N THR A 14 8.44 3.80 0.19
CA THR A 14 8.02 4.55 1.37
C THR A 14 8.55 5.98 1.41
N ASN A 15 9.36 6.39 0.43
CA ASN A 15 10.03 7.69 0.43
C ASN A 15 9.07 8.87 0.44
N CYS A 16 7.92 8.74 -0.20
CA CYS A 16 6.91 9.80 -0.29
C CYS A 16 5.77 9.65 0.73
N MET A 17 5.95 8.84 1.78
CA MET A 17 4.96 8.75 2.88
C MET A 17 5.01 9.98 3.79
N THR A 18 6.21 10.47 4.09
CA THR A 18 6.42 11.60 5.00
C THR A 18 6.95 12.84 4.30
N LYS A 19 7.48 12.69 3.10
CA LYS A 19 7.97 13.78 2.26
C LYS A 19 7.07 13.92 1.04
N GLU A 20 6.65 15.15 0.77
CA GLU A 20 5.85 15.44 -0.40
C GLU A 20 6.61 15.10 -1.69
N SER A 21 5.91 14.47 -2.62
CA SER A 21 6.44 14.18 -3.94
C SER A 21 6.77 15.47 -4.71
N PRO A 22 7.78 15.48 -5.61
CA PRO A 22 8.04 16.62 -6.50
C PRO A 22 6.83 17.05 -7.34
N PHE A 23 5.88 16.14 -7.55
CA PHE A 23 4.64 16.40 -8.29
C PHE A 23 3.46 16.76 -7.39
N GLY A 24 3.69 16.94 -6.09
CA GLY A 24 2.68 17.20 -5.08
C GLY A 24 2.09 15.93 -4.46
N GLY A 25 1.62 16.06 -3.22
CA GLY A 25 0.99 14.97 -2.49
C GLY A 25 1.96 13.93 -1.95
N PHE A 26 1.40 12.96 -1.26
CA PHE A 26 2.11 11.85 -0.63
C PHE A 26 1.72 10.54 -1.30
N SER A 27 2.60 9.56 -1.25
CA SER A 27 2.30 8.23 -1.79
C SER A 27 3.17 7.17 -1.14
N TYR A 28 2.67 5.95 -1.17
CA TYR A 28 3.45 4.76 -0.87
C TYR A 28 2.96 3.60 -1.73
N SER A 29 3.77 2.56 -1.82
CA SER A 29 3.40 1.36 -2.57
C SER A 29 3.55 0.13 -1.70
N PHE A 30 2.70 -0.84 -1.93
CA PHE A 30 2.73 -2.11 -1.20
C PHE A 30 2.58 -3.30 -2.15
N ILE A 31 3.07 -4.43 -1.68
CA ILE A 31 2.98 -5.72 -2.36
C ILE A 31 1.94 -6.57 -1.63
N ILE A 32 1.05 -7.17 -2.37
CA ILE A 32 -0.01 -8.03 -1.86
C ILE A 32 -0.29 -9.15 -2.85
N ASN A 33 -0.79 -10.28 -2.36
CA ASN A 33 -1.28 -11.34 -3.23
C ASN A 33 -2.43 -10.83 -4.11
N LYS A 34 -2.38 -11.15 -5.40
CA LYS A 34 -3.35 -10.69 -6.40
C LYS A 34 -4.79 -11.08 -6.05
N ALA A 35 -5.01 -12.33 -5.66
CA ALA A 35 -6.34 -12.82 -5.32
C ALA A 35 -6.91 -12.12 -4.08
N ASP A 36 -6.09 -11.92 -3.06
CA ASP A 36 -6.49 -11.24 -1.81
C ASP A 36 -6.84 -9.76 -2.08
N PHE A 37 -6.06 -9.10 -2.90
CA PHE A 37 -6.32 -7.72 -3.29
C PHE A 37 -7.63 -7.57 -4.06
N CYS A 38 -7.82 -8.38 -5.10
CA CYS A 38 -9.04 -8.34 -5.90
C CYS A 38 -10.28 -8.66 -5.09
N LYS A 39 -10.19 -9.64 -4.19
CA LYS A 39 -11.27 -9.99 -3.28
C LYS A 39 -11.64 -8.82 -2.37
N ALA A 40 -10.66 -8.17 -1.75
CA ALA A 40 -10.89 -7.03 -0.87
C ALA A 40 -11.52 -5.85 -1.59
N VAL A 41 -11.05 -5.51 -2.78
CA VAL A 41 -11.63 -4.44 -3.62
C VAL A 41 -13.07 -4.78 -3.99
N ARG A 42 -13.30 -6.00 -4.44
CA ARG A 42 -14.64 -6.47 -4.85
C ARG A 42 -15.63 -6.38 -3.70
N GLU A 43 -15.30 -6.93 -2.55
CA GLU A 43 -16.16 -6.91 -1.37
C GLU A 43 -16.45 -5.47 -0.91
N THR A 44 -15.46 -4.60 -0.95
CA THR A 44 -15.60 -3.20 -0.54
C THR A 44 -16.53 -2.44 -1.49
N LEU A 45 -16.38 -2.62 -2.80
CA LEU A 45 -17.19 -1.93 -3.81
C LEU A 45 -18.61 -2.49 -3.92
N GLU A 46 -18.82 -3.78 -3.68
CA GLU A 46 -20.15 -4.38 -3.63
C GLU A 46 -21.05 -3.75 -2.57
N THR A 47 -20.47 -3.28 -1.47
CA THR A 47 -21.24 -2.58 -0.43
C THR A 47 -21.83 -1.25 -0.90
N GLN A 48 -21.29 -0.65 -1.97
CA GLN A 48 -21.75 0.64 -2.51
C GLN A 48 -22.97 0.51 -3.43
N LYS A 49 -23.28 -0.66 -3.91
CA LYS A 49 -24.38 -0.90 -4.87
C LYS A 49 -24.33 0.02 -6.10
N THR A 50 -23.14 0.32 -6.59
CA THR A 50 -23.02 1.19 -7.76
C THR A 50 -23.37 0.43 -9.05
N GLN A 51 -24.02 1.10 -9.98
CA GLN A 51 -24.40 0.51 -11.27
C GLN A 51 -23.19 0.09 -12.12
N VAL A 52 -22.06 0.74 -11.93
CA VAL A 52 -20.83 0.46 -12.67
C VAL A 52 -20.27 -0.92 -12.31
N TRP A 53 -20.55 -1.39 -11.11
CA TRP A 53 -20.05 -2.67 -10.59
C TRP A 53 -20.90 -3.90 -11.00
N ALA A 54 -21.84 -3.71 -11.91
CA ALA A 54 -22.67 -4.80 -12.38
C ALA A 54 -21.85 -5.87 -13.11
N SER A 55 -21.98 -7.05 -12.62
CA SER A 55 -21.59 -8.39 -13.04
C SER A 55 -20.58 -8.64 -14.17
N SER A 56 -20.58 -7.91 -15.26
CA SER A 56 -19.67 -8.15 -16.41
C SER A 56 -18.29 -7.53 -16.28
N LYS A 57 -18.12 -6.57 -15.34
CA LYS A 57 -16.87 -5.83 -15.12
C LYS A 57 -16.16 -6.24 -13.84
N ASN A 58 -16.68 -7.22 -13.14
CA ASN A 58 -16.17 -7.67 -11.84
C ASN A 58 -15.10 -8.77 -11.99
N THR A 59 -14.23 -8.65 -12.98
CA THR A 59 -13.13 -9.59 -13.17
C THR A 59 -11.86 -9.08 -12.49
N ASP A 60 -11.00 -9.99 -12.09
CA ASP A 60 -9.71 -9.63 -11.52
C ASP A 60 -8.88 -8.77 -12.49
N ALA A 61 -8.90 -9.09 -13.77
CA ALA A 61 -8.21 -8.31 -14.81
C ALA A 61 -8.72 -6.86 -14.86
N PHE A 62 -10.03 -6.65 -14.76
CA PHE A 62 -10.61 -5.31 -14.71
C PHE A 62 -10.16 -4.54 -13.47
N ILE A 63 -10.25 -5.16 -12.29
CA ILE A 63 -9.84 -4.55 -11.02
C ILE A 63 -8.37 -4.15 -11.07
N LEU A 64 -7.48 -5.06 -11.48
CA LEU A 64 -6.05 -4.82 -11.54
C LEU A 64 -5.71 -3.69 -12.51
N SER A 65 -6.34 -3.66 -13.67
CA SER A 65 -6.16 -2.61 -14.67
C SER A 65 -6.61 -1.24 -14.15
N LYS A 66 -7.79 -1.17 -13.52
CA LYS A 66 -8.36 0.10 -13.04
C LYS A 66 -7.67 0.64 -11.80
N CYS A 67 -7.08 -0.23 -10.98
CA CYS A 67 -6.26 0.15 -9.82
C CYS A 67 -4.80 0.43 -10.17
N ASN A 68 -4.39 0.27 -11.42
CA ASN A 68 -2.99 0.34 -11.85
C ASN A 68 -2.07 -0.61 -11.07
N ALA A 69 -2.57 -1.77 -10.70
CA ALA A 69 -1.78 -2.79 -10.04
C ALA A 69 -0.81 -3.42 -11.04
N LYS A 70 0.45 -3.54 -10.64
CA LYS A 70 1.51 -4.08 -11.51
C LYS A 70 1.90 -5.48 -11.07
N SER A 71 1.93 -6.43 -12.01
CA SER A 71 2.52 -7.75 -11.78
C SER A 71 4.05 -7.66 -11.72
N LYS A 72 4.68 -8.71 -11.22
CA LYS A 72 6.14 -8.80 -11.10
C LYS A 72 6.86 -8.46 -12.42
N ASP A 73 6.36 -8.96 -13.55
CA ASP A 73 6.97 -8.74 -14.86
C ASP A 73 6.93 -7.28 -15.33
N ASN A 74 6.01 -6.50 -14.79
CA ASN A 74 5.84 -5.08 -15.11
C ASN A 74 6.54 -4.13 -14.13
N VAL A 75 7.18 -4.67 -13.09
CA VAL A 75 7.94 -3.89 -12.12
C VAL A 75 9.38 -3.78 -12.58
N THR A 76 9.84 -2.55 -12.86
CA THR A 76 11.19 -2.28 -13.36
C THR A 76 12.25 -2.22 -12.27
N HIS A 77 11.85 -1.94 -11.03
CA HIS A 77 12.77 -1.86 -9.90
C HIS A 77 13.17 -3.27 -9.46
N GLU A 78 14.43 -3.63 -9.65
CA GLU A 78 14.94 -5.00 -9.42
C GLU A 78 14.71 -5.51 -8.01
N GLU A 79 15.01 -4.71 -7.00
CA GLU A 79 14.86 -5.10 -5.60
C GLU A 79 13.40 -5.35 -5.24
N VAL A 80 12.49 -4.50 -5.69
CA VAL A 80 11.05 -4.67 -5.46
C VAL A 80 10.54 -5.89 -6.20
N ALA A 81 10.92 -6.07 -7.46
CA ALA A 81 10.54 -7.25 -8.23
C ALA A 81 11.03 -8.55 -7.58
N SER A 82 12.21 -8.55 -6.97
CA SER A 82 12.75 -9.72 -6.25
C SER A 82 11.95 -10.08 -5.00
N MET A 83 11.24 -9.13 -4.43
CA MET A 83 10.36 -9.34 -3.26
C MET A 83 8.99 -9.90 -3.64
N MET A 84 8.63 -9.88 -4.91
CA MET A 84 7.33 -10.30 -5.40
C MET A 84 7.35 -11.75 -5.87
N GLY A 85 6.30 -12.50 -5.52
CA GLY A 85 6.00 -13.78 -6.12
C GLY A 85 5.22 -13.62 -7.42
N ASP A 86 5.01 -14.72 -8.15
CA ASP A 86 4.30 -14.71 -9.43
C ASP A 86 2.83 -14.28 -9.31
N ASP A 87 2.23 -14.49 -8.14
CA ASP A 87 0.85 -14.13 -7.84
C ASP A 87 0.72 -12.84 -7.03
N ASP A 88 1.79 -12.06 -6.90
CA ASP A 88 1.79 -10.79 -6.20
C ASP A 88 1.60 -9.62 -7.17
N VAL A 89 1.06 -8.54 -6.64
CA VAL A 89 0.93 -7.27 -7.35
C VAL A 89 1.45 -6.13 -6.50
N LEU A 90 1.98 -5.11 -7.18
CA LEU A 90 2.43 -3.86 -6.58
C LEU A 90 1.34 -2.81 -6.80
N VAL A 91 0.87 -2.20 -5.71
CA VAL A 91 -0.20 -1.21 -5.74
C VAL A 91 0.29 0.09 -5.12
N GLN A 92 0.05 1.20 -5.82
CA GLN A 92 0.36 2.54 -5.31
C GLN A 92 -0.85 3.18 -4.66
N VAL A 93 -0.64 3.75 -3.48
CA VAL A 93 -1.64 4.53 -2.74
C VAL A 93 -1.23 6.00 -2.77
N LYS A 94 -2.15 6.86 -3.16
CA LYS A 94 -1.94 8.31 -3.18
C LYS A 94 -2.69 8.97 -2.02
N SER A 95 -2.16 10.08 -1.53
CA SER A 95 -2.79 10.83 -0.44
C SER A 95 -2.47 12.32 -0.57
N LYS A 96 -3.43 13.17 -0.21
CA LYS A 96 -3.21 14.62 -0.13
C LYS A 96 -2.46 15.01 1.14
N ALA A 97 -2.66 14.25 2.22
CA ALA A 97 -1.96 14.43 3.49
C ALA A 97 -1.07 13.21 3.76
N ALA A 98 -0.01 13.40 4.52
CA ALA A 98 0.89 12.31 4.88
C ALA A 98 0.12 11.21 5.62
N PRO A 99 0.22 9.95 5.19
CA PRO A 99 -0.35 8.84 5.94
C PRO A 99 0.26 8.76 7.35
N ILE A 100 -0.58 8.48 8.33
CA ILE A 100 -0.14 8.37 9.72
C ILE A 100 0.21 6.91 10.02
N ALA A 101 1.48 6.66 10.32
CA ALA A 101 1.98 5.35 10.70
C ALA A 101 2.42 5.33 12.17
N ASN A 102 2.27 4.19 12.82
CA ASN A 102 2.68 4.01 14.21
C ASN A 102 4.15 3.58 14.35
N ASN A 103 5.03 4.21 13.60
CA ASN A 103 6.45 3.84 13.53
C ASN A 103 7.34 4.49 14.59
N LYS A 104 6.78 5.25 15.53
CA LYS A 104 7.48 5.90 16.65
C LYS A 104 8.70 6.74 16.24
N GLY A 105 8.60 7.42 15.10
CA GLY A 105 9.69 8.24 14.56
C GLY A 105 10.81 7.43 13.88
N LEU A 106 10.73 6.12 13.83
CA LEU A 106 11.67 5.29 13.08
C LEU A 106 11.38 5.41 11.57
N GLU A 107 12.43 5.43 10.75
CA GLU A 107 12.25 5.48 9.31
C GLU A 107 11.77 4.13 8.78
N LEU A 108 10.75 4.18 7.92
CA LEU A 108 10.20 2.99 7.27
C LEU A 108 11.07 2.59 6.09
N GLY A 109 11.63 1.39 6.17
CA GLY A 109 12.39 0.79 5.08
C GLY A 109 11.54 -0.12 4.21
N ARG A 110 12.06 -0.42 3.04
CA ARG A 110 11.47 -1.40 2.13
C ARG A 110 11.44 -2.79 2.78
N GLY A 111 10.32 -3.47 2.63
CA GLY A 111 10.10 -4.77 3.24
C GLY A 111 9.41 -4.72 4.60
N THR A 112 9.13 -3.54 5.13
CA THR A 112 8.27 -3.38 6.31
C THR A 112 6.90 -3.98 6.03
N THR A 113 6.39 -4.79 6.94
CA THR A 113 5.02 -5.32 6.83
C THR A 113 4.07 -4.50 7.69
N ALA A 114 2.87 -4.27 7.18
CA ALA A 114 1.88 -3.42 7.82
C ALA A 114 0.45 -3.85 7.51
N ASN A 115 -0.47 -3.43 8.37
CA ASN A 115 -1.89 -3.38 8.06
C ASN A 115 -2.22 -1.95 7.63
N ILE A 116 -2.97 -1.80 6.55
CA ILE A 116 -3.27 -0.48 5.98
C ILE A 116 -4.77 -0.26 5.83
N LEU A 117 -5.21 0.98 6.05
CA LEU A 117 -6.57 1.43 5.78
C LEU A 117 -6.58 2.27 4.51
N ILE A 118 -7.41 1.87 3.57
CA ILE A 118 -7.50 2.47 2.24
C ILE A 118 -8.95 2.77 1.92
N ASP A 119 -9.21 3.97 1.41
CA ASP A 119 -10.49 4.31 0.80
C ASP A 119 -10.49 3.91 -0.66
N VAL A 120 -11.54 3.23 -1.08
CA VAL A 120 -11.73 2.75 -2.45
C VAL A 120 -13.04 3.30 -2.98
N PHE A 121 -12.98 3.90 -4.14
CA PHE A 121 -14.21 4.38 -4.78
C PHE A 121 -14.09 4.33 -6.30
N GLU A 122 -15.24 4.17 -6.94
CA GLU A 122 -15.35 4.24 -8.39
C GLU A 122 -15.65 5.67 -8.83
N TYR A 123 -15.10 6.03 -9.97
CA TYR A 123 -15.47 7.26 -10.64
C TYR A 123 -15.37 7.09 -12.16
N SER A 124 -16.13 7.91 -12.87
CA SER A 124 -16.09 7.95 -14.34
C SER A 124 -15.60 9.31 -14.80
N TYR A 125 -14.67 9.31 -15.74
CA TYR A 125 -14.15 10.52 -16.37
C TYR A 125 -14.00 10.27 -17.87
N ASN A 126 -14.53 11.19 -18.70
CA ASN A 126 -14.52 11.05 -20.16
C ASN A 126 -15.02 9.67 -20.63
N LYS A 127 -16.15 9.20 -20.08
CA LYS A 127 -16.78 7.91 -20.39
C LYS A 127 -15.88 6.68 -20.07
N ARG A 128 -14.85 6.85 -19.26
CA ARG A 128 -14.01 5.76 -18.77
C ARG A 128 -14.22 5.57 -17.28
N ASP A 129 -14.27 4.32 -16.86
CA ASP A 129 -14.42 3.96 -15.47
C ASP A 129 -13.05 3.75 -14.81
N PHE A 130 -12.89 4.25 -13.60
CA PHE A 130 -11.66 4.15 -12.82
C PHE A 130 -11.99 3.72 -11.40
N ILE A 131 -11.04 3.06 -10.76
CA ILE A 131 -11.06 2.77 -9.33
C ILE A 131 -9.95 3.59 -8.68
N CYS A 132 -10.32 4.45 -7.76
CA CYS A 132 -9.36 5.27 -7.02
C CYS A 132 -9.04 4.60 -5.69
N ILE A 133 -7.75 4.53 -5.36
CA ILE A 133 -7.24 4.02 -4.10
C ILE A 133 -6.50 5.16 -3.42
N ARG A 134 -6.98 5.56 -2.23
CA ARG A 134 -6.37 6.62 -1.43
C ARG A 134 -6.17 6.15 0.00
N SER A 135 -5.16 6.70 0.66
CA SER A 135 -5.03 6.52 2.09
C SER A 135 -6.25 7.08 2.81
N HIS A 136 -6.75 6.32 3.78
CA HIS A 136 -7.87 6.79 4.61
C HIS A 136 -7.50 8.10 5.30
N SER A 137 -8.44 9.03 5.38
CA SER A 137 -8.19 10.41 5.80
C SER A 137 -8.65 10.75 7.23
N ASP A 138 -9.04 9.75 8.03
CA ASP A 138 -9.40 9.96 9.42
C ASP A 138 -8.18 10.39 10.25
N ARG A 139 -8.49 11.03 11.40
CA ARG A 139 -7.50 11.53 12.35
C ARG A 139 -6.82 10.42 13.15
N GLY A 140 -6.48 9.33 12.53
CA GLY A 140 -5.89 8.20 13.23
C GLY A 140 -4.78 7.55 12.44
N CYS A 141 -4.19 6.54 13.03
CA CYS A 141 -3.20 5.71 12.37
C CYS A 141 -3.86 4.96 11.22
N THR A 142 -3.37 5.17 10.01
CA THR A 142 -3.85 4.49 8.81
C THR A 142 -2.88 3.42 8.31
N VAL A 143 -1.68 3.39 8.87
CA VAL A 143 -0.65 2.38 8.58
C VAL A 143 -0.17 1.82 9.92
N GLN A 144 -0.64 0.63 10.26
CA GLN A 144 -0.22 -0.08 11.46
C GLN A 144 0.94 -1.01 11.13
N ILE A 145 2.11 -0.67 11.62
CA ILE A 145 3.32 -1.45 11.36
C ILE A 145 3.27 -2.77 12.13
N VAL A 146 3.48 -3.87 11.44
CA VAL A 146 3.58 -5.22 12.04
C VAL A 146 5.04 -5.56 12.29
N ASN A 147 5.87 -5.53 11.24
CA ASN A 147 7.32 -5.72 11.36
C ASN A 147 8.03 -4.59 10.62
N LEU A 148 8.79 -3.80 11.36
CA LEU A 148 9.53 -2.67 10.81
C LEU A 148 10.90 -3.13 10.30
N LYS A 149 11.20 -2.76 9.04
CA LYS A 149 12.57 -2.71 8.54
C LYS A 149 12.98 -1.26 8.44
N GLU A 150 14.05 -0.88 9.13
CA GLU A 150 14.53 0.50 9.07
C GLU A 150 15.07 0.84 7.69
N TYR A 151 14.87 2.08 7.29
CA TYR A 151 15.42 2.59 6.05
C TYR A 151 16.95 2.70 6.16
N THR A 152 17.65 2.01 5.27
CA THR A 152 19.11 1.99 5.22
C THR A 152 19.65 2.76 3.99
N GLY A 153 18.85 3.68 3.45
CA GLY A 153 19.22 4.46 2.28
C GLY A 153 20.54 5.18 2.48
N GLY A 154 21.41 5.12 1.46
CA GLY A 154 22.78 5.64 1.51
C GLY A 154 23.81 4.65 2.05
N THR A 155 23.44 3.68 2.88
CA THR A 155 24.37 2.69 3.41
C THR A 155 24.82 1.66 2.38
N LYS A 156 24.10 1.51 1.28
CA LYS A 156 24.48 0.61 0.17
C LYS A 156 25.81 0.99 -0.51
N TYR A 157 26.28 2.20 -0.29
CA TYR A 157 27.59 2.66 -0.79
C TYR A 157 28.73 2.41 0.19
N PHE A 158 28.40 1.93 1.38
CA PHE A 158 29.34 1.59 2.43
C PHE A 158 29.18 0.11 2.75
N GLU A 159 30.26 -0.54 3.15
CA GLU A 159 30.16 -1.93 3.61
C GLU A 159 29.31 -1.96 4.89
N VAL A 160 28.19 -2.64 4.81
CA VAL A 160 27.33 -2.91 5.96
C VAL A 160 27.47 -4.38 6.29
N GLU A 161 28.00 -4.68 7.48
CA GLU A 161 28.29 -6.05 7.90
C GLU A 161 27.03 -6.91 8.07
N ALA A 162 25.91 -6.30 8.41
CA ALA A 162 24.63 -7.01 8.53
C ALA A 162 23.47 -6.09 8.18
N PRO A 163 22.37 -6.61 7.54
CA PRO A 163 21.16 -5.86 7.38
C PRO A 163 20.53 -5.56 8.74
N ALA A 164 19.85 -4.42 8.87
CA ALA A 164 19.09 -4.10 10.08
C ALA A 164 18.04 -5.20 10.34
N PRO A 165 17.94 -5.73 11.56
CA PRO A 165 16.92 -6.72 11.87
C PRO A 165 15.53 -6.12 11.82
N ALA A 166 14.54 -6.95 11.50
CA ALA A 166 13.14 -6.56 11.58
C ALA A 166 12.75 -6.27 13.03
N VAL A 167 12.05 -5.18 13.26
CA VAL A 167 11.55 -4.79 14.59
C VAL A 167 10.10 -5.24 14.73
N ASN A 168 9.81 -6.02 15.79
CA ASN A 168 8.45 -6.42 16.08
C ASN A 168 7.69 -5.26 16.73
N MET A 169 6.76 -4.68 15.96
CA MET A 169 6.00 -3.52 16.41
C MET A 169 4.89 -3.86 17.42
N GLU A 170 4.47 -5.11 17.52
CA GLU A 170 3.50 -5.51 18.54
C GLU A 170 4.06 -5.30 19.94
N ALA A 171 5.32 -5.68 20.17
CA ALA A 171 5.99 -5.44 21.43
C ALA A 171 6.18 -3.94 21.75
N LEU A 172 6.35 -3.10 20.72
CA LEU A 172 6.47 -1.66 20.89
C LEU A 172 5.11 -0.97 21.12
N ASN A 173 4.05 -1.53 20.56
CA ASN A 173 2.70 -0.95 20.67
C ASN A 173 2.09 -1.12 22.06
N GLU A 174 2.53 -2.06 22.86
CA GLU A 174 2.10 -2.23 24.25
C GLU A 174 2.43 -1.00 25.11
N GLU A 175 3.47 -0.26 24.76
CA GLU A 175 3.91 0.95 25.47
C GLU A 175 3.28 2.24 24.94
N VAL A 176 2.50 2.16 23.84
CA VAL A 176 1.93 3.33 23.19
C VAL A 176 0.43 3.40 23.44
N VAL A 177 0.00 4.48 24.08
CA VAL A 177 -1.42 4.84 24.22
C VAL A 177 -1.77 5.75 23.05
N PHE A 178 -2.63 5.28 22.19
CA PHE A 178 -3.17 6.07 21.09
C PHE A 178 -4.43 6.81 21.52
#